data_9645d013c5566d24d5679939564db94d
#
_entry.id   9645d013c5566d24d5679939564db94d
#
_cell.length_a   1.000
_cell.length_b   1.000
_cell.length_c   1.000
_cell.angle_alpha   90.00
_cell.angle_beta   90.00
_cell.angle_gamma   90.00
#
_symmetry.space_group_name_H-M   'P 1'
#
loop_
_entity.id
_entity.type
_entity.pdbx_description
1 polymer ?
#
loop_
_entity_poly.entity_id
_entity_poly.type
_entity_poly.pdbx_seq_one_letter_code
_entity_poly.pdbx_strand_id
1 'polypeptide(L)'
;MSVLMAAMPIPALAQGFDPSLLLKPRTDSWPTYHGDYSGKRHSGLTQITPENVHRLGLAWSFQTGLNIPIKASPILANGIVYLTAPDNIWAIDVRTGRQIWRYTYPMNEGFHIGHRGAAVYKDSVFLTTPDAHMIALDARTGTVRWNIEIADSKRGYWSTNAPLLVRNHLLVGVSGDFDNLPGILKSIDPETGKTQWVFYSTPPPDTSDPTSGGATGGQMWMTGTYDPELNLVFVGTGNPTPVLNGAARLGDNPWTCSIVAINPDSGKLVWGFQASPHDTHDWDAAEVPVLVDANFRGTPRKMLMQASRNGYFFVLDRTDGKNLLTVPFATVNWTSGIDKMGRPIPNPAKDPAPDGRLIAPNEVGGTNYRSPSFDPKSGLFIVSAQDGYGIYFFKPEHGAYGWAGADYGVAGKAVLRAIDYQSGKIKWNHDLGDGAGTAGVLTTESGVTFTGDTAGNVLALRTADGATLWHSGIGRVGNSPITYELDGRQYVLVAGASGLYAFVLPEERQ
;
A
#
# COMPACT_ATOMS: atom_id res chain seq x y z
N MET A 1 -8.03 30.31 -51.83
CA MET A 1 -7.14 29.98 -50.73
C MET A 1 -7.76 28.78 -50.03
N SER A 2 -7.28 27.58 -50.34
CA SER A 2 -7.73 26.34 -49.67
C SER A 2 -6.90 26.14 -48.42
N VAL A 3 -7.54 26.16 -47.27
CA VAL A 3 -6.90 25.85 -45.98
C VAL A 3 -6.80 24.32 -45.88
N LEU A 4 -5.60 23.76 -46.08
CA LEU A 4 -5.32 22.39 -45.71
C LEU A 4 -5.33 22.27 -44.17
N MET A 5 -6.38 21.68 -43.64
CA MET A 5 -6.34 21.16 -42.23
C MET A 5 -5.38 19.94 -42.20
N ALA A 6 -4.22 20.13 -41.62
CA ALA A 6 -3.33 19.03 -41.31
C ALA A 6 -4.01 18.18 -40.23
N ALA A 7 -4.38 16.95 -40.61
CA ALA A 7 -4.83 15.93 -39.66
C ALA A 7 -3.68 15.64 -38.68
N MET A 8 -3.84 16.00 -37.41
CA MET A 8 -2.91 15.56 -36.36
C MET A 8 -2.95 14.03 -36.30
N PRO A 9 -1.81 13.37 -36.25
CA PRO A 9 -1.78 11.92 -36.12
C PRO A 9 -2.44 11.54 -34.78
N ILE A 10 -3.47 10.72 -34.83
CA ILE A 10 -4.01 10.05 -33.65
C ILE A 10 -2.86 9.22 -33.08
N PRO A 11 -2.45 9.43 -31.81
CA PRO A 11 -1.38 8.64 -31.22
C PRO A 11 -1.76 7.17 -31.29
N ALA A 12 -0.76 6.32 -31.56
CA ALA A 12 -0.90 4.88 -31.68
C ALA A 12 -1.31 4.25 -30.34
N LEU A 13 -2.60 4.25 -30.06
CA LEU A 13 -3.27 3.46 -29.00
C LEU A 13 -3.29 1.96 -29.34
N ALA A 14 -2.35 1.48 -30.15
CA ALA A 14 -2.48 0.22 -30.86
C ALA A 14 -1.67 -0.95 -30.26
N GLN A 15 -0.90 -0.76 -29.19
CA GLN A 15 -0.21 -1.88 -28.54
C GLN A 15 -0.64 -2.02 -27.08
N GLY A 16 -1.02 -3.25 -26.69
CA GLY A 16 -1.28 -3.60 -25.30
C GLY A 16 -0.04 -3.36 -24.43
N PHE A 17 -0.23 -3.25 -23.12
CA PHE A 17 0.87 -3.10 -22.18
C PHE A 17 1.75 -4.36 -22.20
N ASP A 18 3.06 -4.19 -22.40
CA ASP A 18 4.04 -5.28 -22.37
C ASP A 18 4.35 -5.66 -20.91
N PRO A 19 3.95 -6.86 -20.43
CA PRO A 19 4.19 -7.28 -19.05
C PRO A 19 5.66 -7.36 -18.66
N SER A 20 6.60 -7.47 -19.62
CA SER A 20 8.04 -7.48 -19.33
C SER A 20 8.52 -6.15 -18.75
N LEU A 21 7.81 -5.05 -19.01
CA LEU A 21 8.08 -3.72 -18.47
C LEU A 21 7.84 -3.65 -16.95
N LEU A 22 7.12 -4.60 -16.34
CA LEU A 22 6.97 -4.68 -14.89
C LEU A 22 8.28 -4.99 -14.17
N LEU A 23 9.21 -5.69 -14.84
CA LEU A 23 10.55 -5.97 -14.29
C LEU A 23 11.44 -4.73 -14.29
N LYS A 24 11.29 -3.86 -15.28
CA LYS A 24 12.04 -2.60 -15.40
C LYS A 24 11.15 -1.55 -16.05
N PRO A 25 10.32 -0.85 -15.27
CA PRO A 25 9.44 0.18 -15.79
C PRO A 25 10.21 1.29 -16.52
N ARG A 26 9.60 1.81 -17.59
CA ARG A 26 10.13 2.97 -18.33
C ARG A 26 9.86 4.25 -17.54
N THR A 27 10.63 5.30 -17.84
CA THR A 27 10.45 6.63 -17.23
C THR A 27 9.10 7.28 -17.55
N ASP A 28 8.46 6.88 -18.65
CA ASP A 28 7.13 7.35 -19.09
C ASP A 28 5.98 6.51 -18.53
N SER A 29 6.23 5.65 -17.53
CA SER A 29 5.24 4.75 -16.98
C SER A 29 5.34 4.61 -15.44
N TRP A 30 4.20 4.19 -14.83
CA TRP A 30 4.10 3.77 -13.43
C TRP A 30 3.12 2.59 -13.37
N PRO A 31 3.56 1.38 -13.82
CA PRO A 31 2.63 0.32 -14.22
C PRO A 31 2.12 -0.56 -13.09
N THR A 32 2.64 -0.40 -11.86
CA THR A 32 2.18 -1.11 -10.67
C THR A 32 1.79 -0.14 -9.56
N TYR A 33 1.15 -0.63 -8.51
CA TYR A 33 0.85 0.15 -7.30
C TYR A 33 2.10 0.86 -6.74
N HIS A 34 3.26 0.23 -6.84
CA HIS A 34 4.54 0.74 -6.32
C HIS A 34 5.42 1.42 -7.37
N GLY A 35 5.05 1.35 -8.65
CA GLY A 35 5.86 1.74 -9.81
C GLY A 35 6.63 0.56 -10.40
N ASP A 36 7.32 -0.20 -9.57
CA ASP A 36 8.02 -1.45 -9.87
C ASP A 36 7.60 -2.57 -8.90
N TYR A 37 8.32 -3.68 -8.91
CA TYR A 37 8.08 -4.80 -8.00
C TYR A 37 8.69 -4.64 -6.61
N SER A 38 9.59 -3.67 -6.40
CA SER A 38 10.40 -3.59 -5.17
C SER A 38 9.70 -2.90 -4.00
N GLY A 39 8.65 -2.14 -4.25
CA GLY A 39 7.99 -1.32 -3.21
C GLY A 39 8.75 -0.06 -2.80
N LYS A 40 9.92 0.23 -3.40
CA LYS A 40 10.75 1.38 -3.02
C LYS A 40 10.11 2.73 -3.29
N ARG A 41 9.23 2.83 -4.28
CA ARG A 41 8.62 4.10 -4.72
C ARG A 41 9.67 5.20 -4.88
N HIS A 42 10.79 4.83 -5.51
CA HIS A 42 11.90 5.71 -5.84
C HIS A 42 12.01 5.82 -7.36
N SER A 43 12.11 7.05 -7.86
CA SER A 43 12.24 7.32 -9.29
C SER A 43 13.64 7.80 -9.65
N GLY A 44 14.22 7.23 -10.72
CA GLY A 44 15.49 7.68 -11.29
C GLY A 44 15.42 9.02 -12.04
N LEU A 45 14.25 9.68 -12.12
CA LEU A 45 14.10 10.97 -12.78
C LEU A 45 14.78 12.09 -11.99
N THR A 46 15.45 13.01 -12.71
CA THR A 46 16.32 14.05 -12.11
C THR A 46 15.99 15.46 -12.55
N GLN A 47 14.99 15.70 -13.40
CA GLN A 47 14.72 17.05 -13.91
C GLN A 47 14.17 17.99 -12.84
N ILE A 48 13.35 17.48 -11.91
CA ILE A 48 12.87 18.24 -10.77
C ILE A 48 13.88 18.06 -9.64
N THR A 49 14.54 19.15 -9.24
CA THR A 49 15.63 19.17 -8.24
C THR A 49 15.25 20.01 -7.03
N PRO A 50 15.99 19.94 -5.90
CA PRO A 50 15.79 20.84 -4.77
C PRO A 50 15.87 22.34 -5.12
N GLU A 51 16.66 22.69 -6.14
CA GLU A 51 16.88 24.08 -6.56
C GLU A 51 15.75 24.63 -7.43
N ASN A 52 15.01 23.78 -8.18
CA ASN A 52 14.00 24.23 -9.13
C ASN A 52 12.57 23.82 -8.77
N VAL A 53 12.36 22.91 -7.82
CA VAL A 53 11.04 22.37 -7.43
C VAL A 53 10.06 23.48 -7.00
N HIS A 54 10.56 24.59 -6.46
CA HIS A 54 9.73 25.74 -6.09
C HIS A 54 9.00 26.39 -7.29
N ARG A 55 9.40 26.04 -8.52
CA ARG A 55 8.80 26.53 -9.79
C ARG A 55 7.69 25.61 -10.30
N LEU A 56 7.38 24.49 -9.63
CA LEU A 56 6.33 23.59 -10.06
C LEU A 56 4.99 24.30 -10.19
N GLY A 57 4.37 24.15 -11.35
CA GLY A 57 3.03 24.66 -11.66
C GLY A 57 2.08 23.52 -12.04
N LEU A 58 0.77 23.77 -11.90
CA LEU A 58 -0.26 22.83 -12.31
C LEU A 58 -0.30 22.76 -13.85
N ALA A 59 -0.11 21.56 -14.41
CA ALA A 59 -0.27 21.30 -15.83
C ALA A 59 -1.73 21.01 -16.20
N TRP A 60 -2.35 20.12 -15.45
CA TRP A 60 -3.77 19.77 -15.61
C TRP A 60 -4.33 19.18 -14.31
N SER A 61 -5.66 19.18 -14.21
CA SER A 61 -6.37 18.49 -13.15
C SER A 61 -7.56 17.71 -13.72
N PHE A 62 -7.93 16.65 -13.01
CA PHE A 62 -9.11 15.84 -13.29
C PHE A 62 -9.97 15.72 -12.04
N GLN A 63 -11.27 15.95 -12.14
CA GLN A 63 -12.22 15.82 -11.05
C GLN A 63 -13.08 14.57 -11.27
N THR A 64 -13.15 13.68 -10.27
CA THR A 64 -13.92 12.43 -10.37
C THR A 64 -15.44 12.65 -10.36
N GLY A 65 -15.87 13.79 -9.84
CA GLY A 65 -17.29 14.08 -9.59
C GLY A 65 -17.88 13.33 -8.39
N LEU A 66 -17.03 12.61 -7.62
CA LEU A 66 -17.44 11.90 -6.41
C LEU A 66 -17.08 12.74 -5.17
N ASN A 67 -17.86 12.60 -4.10
CA ASN A 67 -17.54 13.23 -2.82
C ASN A 67 -16.86 12.23 -1.86
N ILE A 68 -15.80 11.58 -2.33
CA ILE A 68 -15.00 10.63 -1.55
C ILE A 68 -13.51 10.88 -1.77
N PRO A 69 -12.67 10.74 -0.73
CA PRO A 69 -11.23 10.88 -0.89
C PRO A 69 -10.65 9.71 -1.69
N ILE A 70 -9.76 10.03 -2.62
CA ILE A 70 -9.04 9.03 -3.42
C ILE A 70 -7.91 8.43 -2.58
N LYS A 71 -7.99 7.12 -2.30
CA LYS A 71 -6.94 6.34 -1.62
C LYS A 71 -6.09 5.51 -2.59
N ALA A 72 -6.43 5.52 -3.87
CA ALA A 72 -5.75 4.74 -4.89
C ALA A 72 -4.42 5.38 -5.31
N SER A 73 -3.41 4.56 -5.57
CA SER A 73 -2.25 4.95 -6.36
C SER A 73 -2.65 4.89 -7.84
N PRO A 74 -2.51 5.97 -8.61
CA PRO A 74 -2.76 5.91 -10.05
C PRO A 74 -1.78 4.96 -10.72
N ILE A 75 -2.25 4.25 -11.75
CA ILE A 75 -1.40 3.42 -12.64
C ILE A 75 -1.24 4.17 -13.95
N LEU A 76 -0.01 4.30 -14.43
CA LEU A 76 0.28 4.89 -15.74
C LEU A 76 0.91 3.84 -16.67
N ALA A 77 0.20 3.54 -17.75
CA ALA A 77 0.65 2.61 -18.77
C ALA A 77 0.22 3.11 -20.15
N ASN A 78 1.13 3.07 -21.12
CA ASN A 78 0.88 3.45 -22.54
C ASN A 78 0.18 4.82 -22.70
N GLY A 79 0.57 5.83 -21.89
CA GLY A 79 -0.01 7.16 -21.96
C GLY A 79 -1.39 7.31 -21.34
N ILE A 80 -1.91 6.28 -20.68
CA ILE A 80 -3.21 6.28 -20.01
C ILE A 80 -3.00 6.16 -18.49
N VAL A 81 -3.59 7.07 -17.72
CA VAL A 81 -3.69 6.98 -16.28
C VAL A 81 -4.98 6.26 -15.91
N TYR A 82 -4.87 5.15 -15.19
CA TYR A 82 -6.00 4.47 -14.59
C TYR A 82 -6.12 4.88 -13.12
N LEU A 83 -7.22 5.55 -12.79
CA LEU A 83 -7.55 5.99 -11.45
C LEU A 83 -8.75 5.20 -10.95
N THR A 84 -8.67 4.67 -9.73
CA THR A 84 -9.78 3.93 -9.11
C THR A 84 -10.32 4.62 -7.87
N ALA A 85 -11.60 4.41 -7.62
CA ALA A 85 -12.29 4.68 -6.37
C ALA A 85 -13.25 3.51 -6.12
N PRO A 86 -13.88 3.38 -4.94
CA PRO A 86 -14.92 2.37 -4.77
C PRO A 86 -15.91 2.40 -5.93
N ASP A 87 -16.17 1.24 -6.53
CA ASP A 87 -17.09 1.01 -7.68
C ASP A 87 -16.72 1.72 -8.99
N ASN A 88 -15.62 2.43 -9.05
CA ASN A 88 -15.30 3.25 -10.21
C ASN A 88 -13.85 3.08 -10.65
N ILE A 89 -13.67 3.15 -11.96
CA ILE A 89 -12.36 3.33 -12.59
C ILE A 89 -12.49 4.28 -13.77
N TRP A 90 -11.51 5.17 -13.92
CA TRP A 90 -11.36 6.09 -15.05
C TRP A 90 -10.08 5.79 -15.81
N ALA A 91 -10.16 5.84 -17.14
CA ALA A 91 -9.00 6.00 -18.01
C ALA A 91 -8.89 7.47 -18.41
N ILE A 92 -7.73 8.05 -18.18
CA ILE A 92 -7.46 9.48 -18.31
C ILE A 92 -6.24 9.64 -19.21
N ASP A 93 -6.35 10.50 -20.21
CA ASP A 93 -5.20 10.86 -21.07
C ASP A 93 -4.16 11.62 -20.23
N VAL A 94 -2.94 11.08 -20.18
CA VAL A 94 -1.85 11.60 -19.34
C VAL A 94 -1.37 13.00 -19.75
N ARG A 95 -1.57 13.41 -21.01
CA ARG A 95 -1.16 14.73 -21.54
C ARG A 95 -2.08 15.85 -21.12
N THR A 96 -3.37 15.54 -21.08
CA THR A 96 -4.42 16.56 -21.03
C THR A 96 -5.29 16.49 -19.77
N GLY A 97 -5.24 15.36 -19.03
CA GLY A 97 -6.15 15.11 -17.94
C GLY A 97 -7.59 14.80 -18.38
N ARG A 98 -7.85 14.62 -19.71
CA ARG A 98 -9.19 14.34 -20.22
C ARG A 98 -9.57 12.89 -20.00
N GLN A 99 -10.81 12.67 -19.56
CA GLN A 99 -11.39 11.33 -19.49
C GLN A 99 -11.49 10.70 -20.88
N ILE A 100 -10.95 9.50 -21.04
CA ILE A 100 -11.12 8.65 -22.23
C ILE A 100 -12.40 7.84 -22.06
N TRP A 101 -12.50 7.10 -20.96
CA TRP A 101 -13.68 6.36 -20.56
C TRP A 101 -13.79 6.27 -19.02
N ARG A 102 -14.97 5.91 -18.55
CA ARG A 102 -15.27 5.56 -17.15
C ARG A 102 -16.07 4.27 -17.13
N TYR A 103 -15.74 3.40 -16.20
CA TYR A 103 -16.56 2.26 -15.83
C TYR A 103 -17.04 2.44 -14.39
N THR A 104 -18.34 2.20 -14.16
CA THR A 104 -18.95 2.19 -12.83
C THR A 104 -19.56 0.82 -12.60
N TYR A 105 -19.13 0.15 -11.55
CA TYR A 105 -19.67 -1.14 -11.14
C TYR A 105 -21.01 -0.94 -10.44
N PRO A 106 -22.08 -1.58 -10.90
CA PRO A 106 -23.41 -1.46 -10.29
C PRO A 106 -23.49 -2.30 -9.01
N MET A 107 -23.04 -1.75 -7.91
CA MET A 107 -23.01 -2.45 -6.64
C MET A 107 -24.18 -2.05 -5.74
N ASN A 108 -24.73 -3.05 -5.02
CA ASN A 108 -25.78 -2.86 -4.03
C ASN A 108 -25.34 -3.16 -2.60
N GLU A 109 -24.17 -3.81 -2.41
CA GLU A 109 -23.68 -4.30 -1.13
C GLU A 109 -22.17 -4.13 -1.04
N GLY A 110 -21.59 -4.13 0.18
CA GLY A 110 -20.16 -4.13 0.45
C GLY A 110 -19.63 -2.88 1.18
N PHE A 111 -18.34 -2.89 1.48
CA PHE A 111 -17.66 -1.83 2.25
C PHE A 111 -16.97 -0.81 1.36
N HIS A 112 -17.31 0.46 1.50
CA HIS A 112 -16.78 1.58 0.73
C HIS A 112 -15.64 2.34 1.42
N ILE A 113 -14.77 1.68 2.16
CA ILE A 113 -13.69 2.37 2.91
C ILE A 113 -12.56 2.91 2.03
N GLY A 114 -12.50 2.51 0.77
CA GLY A 114 -11.52 2.97 -0.20
C GLY A 114 -11.23 1.92 -1.27
N HIS A 115 -10.45 2.32 -2.25
CA HIS A 115 -9.87 1.43 -3.26
C HIS A 115 -8.40 1.82 -3.45
N ARG A 116 -7.49 0.85 -3.64
CA ARG A 116 -6.05 1.14 -3.64
C ARG A 116 -5.43 1.27 -5.01
N GLY A 117 -6.05 0.74 -6.05
CA GLY A 117 -5.53 0.88 -7.42
C GLY A 117 -5.94 -0.26 -8.34
N ALA A 118 -5.44 -0.20 -9.56
CA ALA A 118 -5.67 -1.19 -10.60
C ALA A 118 -4.38 -1.98 -10.91
N ALA A 119 -4.49 -3.02 -11.73
CA ALA A 119 -3.38 -3.66 -12.41
C ALA A 119 -3.60 -3.63 -13.92
N VAL A 120 -2.52 -3.74 -14.70
CA VAL A 120 -2.56 -3.77 -16.18
C VAL A 120 -1.84 -5.01 -16.71
N TYR A 121 -2.40 -5.61 -17.75
CA TYR A 121 -1.80 -6.75 -18.45
C TYR A 121 -2.27 -6.76 -19.89
N LYS A 122 -1.35 -6.64 -20.84
CA LYS A 122 -1.70 -6.58 -22.29
C LYS A 122 -2.80 -5.51 -22.54
N ASP A 123 -3.93 -5.93 -23.08
CA ASP A 123 -5.09 -5.06 -23.37
C ASP A 123 -6.14 -5.02 -22.24
N SER A 124 -5.77 -5.45 -21.03
CA SER A 124 -6.69 -5.52 -19.90
C SER A 124 -6.25 -4.63 -18.75
N VAL A 125 -7.22 -4.04 -18.06
CA VAL A 125 -7.06 -3.40 -16.75
C VAL A 125 -8.00 -4.08 -15.76
N PHE A 126 -7.49 -4.31 -14.56
CA PHE A 126 -8.18 -5.07 -13.51
C PHE A 126 -8.44 -4.19 -12.30
N LEU A 127 -9.62 -4.32 -11.73
CA LEU A 127 -9.98 -3.69 -10.45
C LEU A 127 -10.73 -4.69 -9.56
N THR A 128 -10.63 -4.49 -8.26
CA THR A 128 -11.47 -5.18 -7.28
C THR A 128 -12.69 -4.34 -6.95
N THR A 129 -13.72 -4.97 -6.42
CA THR A 129 -14.95 -4.30 -6.00
C THR A 129 -15.20 -4.49 -4.51
N PRO A 130 -15.97 -3.61 -3.85
CA PRO A 130 -16.27 -3.72 -2.43
C PRO A 130 -16.98 -5.00 -2.02
N ASP A 131 -17.73 -5.65 -2.92
CA ASP A 131 -18.37 -6.95 -2.72
C ASP A 131 -17.46 -8.14 -3.10
N ALA A 132 -16.14 -7.92 -3.06
CA ALA A 132 -15.11 -8.94 -3.32
C ALA A 132 -15.20 -9.62 -4.69
N HIS A 133 -15.51 -8.86 -5.74
CA HIS A 133 -15.31 -9.29 -7.13
C HIS A 133 -14.00 -8.73 -7.69
N MET A 134 -13.50 -9.38 -8.75
CA MET A 134 -12.50 -8.84 -9.65
C MET A 134 -13.08 -8.74 -11.05
N ILE A 135 -12.82 -7.59 -11.68
CA ILE A 135 -13.31 -7.27 -13.02
C ILE A 135 -12.13 -7.01 -13.93
N ALA A 136 -12.10 -7.64 -15.08
CA ALA A 136 -11.22 -7.29 -16.18
C ALA A 136 -11.98 -6.44 -17.19
N LEU A 137 -11.41 -5.30 -17.52
CA LEU A 137 -11.92 -4.39 -18.54
C LEU A 137 -10.95 -4.34 -19.73
N ASP A 138 -11.49 -4.13 -20.92
CA ASP A 138 -10.67 -3.71 -22.06
C ASP A 138 -10.05 -2.34 -21.76
N ALA A 139 -8.72 -2.26 -21.82
CA ALA A 139 -7.96 -1.08 -21.41
C ALA A 139 -8.25 0.18 -22.27
N ARG A 140 -8.73 0.01 -23.51
CA ARG A 140 -9.02 1.11 -24.43
C ARG A 140 -10.45 1.60 -24.36
N THR A 141 -11.39 0.70 -24.06
CA THR A 141 -12.83 0.99 -24.16
C THR A 141 -13.56 0.98 -22.81
N GLY A 142 -12.97 0.35 -21.78
CA GLY A 142 -13.63 0.16 -20.48
C GLY A 142 -14.74 -0.91 -20.50
N THR A 143 -14.86 -1.69 -21.58
CA THR A 143 -15.87 -2.78 -21.65
C THR A 143 -15.44 -3.98 -20.83
N VAL A 144 -16.39 -4.62 -20.14
CA VAL A 144 -16.12 -5.80 -19.32
C VAL A 144 -15.71 -6.97 -20.19
N ARG A 145 -14.57 -7.59 -19.89
CA ARG A 145 -14.10 -8.84 -20.49
C ARG A 145 -14.54 -10.04 -19.68
N TRP A 146 -14.37 -9.96 -18.36
CA TRP A 146 -14.86 -10.94 -17.39
C TRP A 146 -15.06 -10.30 -16.01
N ASN A 147 -15.91 -10.93 -15.19
CA ASN A 147 -16.19 -10.58 -13.81
C ASN A 147 -16.29 -11.86 -13.00
N ILE A 148 -15.55 -11.97 -11.91
CA ILE A 148 -15.49 -13.16 -11.06
C ILE A 148 -15.57 -12.77 -9.58
N GLU A 149 -16.14 -13.64 -8.76
CA GLU A 149 -16.11 -13.53 -7.32
C GLU A 149 -14.74 -13.98 -6.78
N ILE A 150 -14.09 -13.12 -5.97
CA ILE A 150 -12.85 -13.44 -5.27
C ILE A 150 -13.16 -14.21 -3.99
N ALA A 151 -14.13 -13.74 -3.23
CA ALA A 151 -14.59 -14.33 -1.98
C ALA A 151 -16.07 -14.00 -1.75
N ASP A 152 -16.76 -14.83 -0.96
CA ASP A 152 -18.19 -14.68 -0.69
C ASP A 152 -18.45 -13.47 0.23
N SER A 153 -18.98 -12.39 -0.35
CA SER A 153 -19.30 -11.16 0.37
C SER A 153 -20.43 -11.34 1.40
N LYS A 154 -21.32 -12.33 1.20
CA LYS A 154 -22.39 -12.65 2.16
C LYS A 154 -21.85 -13.24 3.46
N ARG A 155 -20.62 -13.77 3.44
CA ARG A 155 -19.92 -14.24 4.64
C ARG A 155 -19.14 -13.11 5.33
N GLY A 156 -19.14 -11.88 4.80
CA GLY A 156 -18.43 -10.72 5.36
C GLY A 156 -17.11 -10.39 4.67
N TYR A 157 -16.74 -11.08 3.58
CA TYR A 157 -15.57 -10.68 2.78
C TYR A 157 -15.86 -9.45 1.91
N TRP A 158 -14.85 -8.60 1.76
CA TRP A 158 -14.86 -7.44 0.89
C TRP A 158 -13.43 -7.19 0.33
N SER A 159 -13.26 -6.34 -0.67
CA SER A 159 -11.94 -6.07 -1.21
C SER A 159 -11.70 -4.59 -1.49
N THR A 160 -10.50 -4.14 -1.12
CA THR A 160 -9.96 -2.81 -1.44
C THR A 160 -8.57 -2.92 -2.09
N ASN A 161 -8.12 -4.14 -2.34
CA ASN A 161 -6.77 -4.46 -2.80
C ASN A 161 -6.50 -3.89 -4.19
N ALA A 162 -5.29 -3.38 -4.45
CA ALA A 162 -4.78 -3.21 -5.79
C ALA A 162 -4.11 -4.53 -6.20
N PRO A 163 -4.59 -5.22 -7.24
CA PRO A 163 -4.02 -6.50 -7.63
C PRO A 163 -2.55 -6.36 -8.06
N LEU A 164 -1.75 -7.38 -7.74
CA LEU A 164 -0.35 -7.46 -8.19
C LEU A 164 -0.22 -8.48 -9.32
N LEU A 165 0.19 -8.03 -10.49
CA LEU A 165 0.51 -8.94 -11.58
C LEU A 165 1.94 -9.44 -11.45
N VAL A 166 2.13 -10.75 -11.40
CA VAL A 166 3.43 -11.43 -11.43
C VAL A 166 3.41 -12.46 -12.55
N ARG A 167 4.06 -12.17 -13.66
CA ARG A 167 4.02 -13.01 -14.88
C ARG A 167 2.57 -13.23 -15.37
N ASN A 168 2.04 -14.45 -15.23
CA ASN A 168 0.65 -14.83 -15.55
C ASN A 168 -0.20 -15.06 -14.29
N HIS A 169 0.22 -14.51 -13.15
CA HIS A 169 -0.47 -14.59 -11.87
C HIS A 169 -0.98 -13.22 -11.47
N LEU A 170 -2.28 -13.01 -11.49
CA LEU A 170 -2.93 -11.82 -10.95
C LEU A 170 -3.28 -12.11 -9.49
N LEU A 171 -2.46 -11.57 -8.58
CA LEU A 171 -2.57 -11.81 -7.14
C LEU A 171 -3.49 -10.81 -6.49
N VAL A 172 -4.44 -11.30 -5.72
CA VAL A 172 -5.43 -10.47 -5.03
C VAL A 172 -5.75 -11.02 -3.66
N GLY A 173 -5.76 -10.14 -2.67
CA GLY A 173 -6.18 -10.44 -1.31
C GLY A 173 -7.55 -9.82 -0.99
N VAL A 174 -8.09 -10.21 0.15
CA VAL A 174 -9.37 -9.74 0.67
C VAL A 174 -9.23 -9.15 2.06
N SER A 175 -10.27 -8.46 2.50
CA SER A 175 -10.56 -8.01 3.87
C SER A 175 -11.75 -8.79 4.43
N GLY A 176 -12.02 -8.68 5.75
CA GLY A 176 -13.11 -9.40 6.40
C GLY A 176 -12.93 -9.52 7.92
N ASP A 177 -12.44 -8.47 8.55
CA ASP A 177 -12.04 -8.45 9.98
C ASP A 177 -13.21 -8.36 10.96
N PHE A 178 -14.41 -8.06 10.46
CA PHE A 178 -15.60 -7.99 11.31
C PHE A 178 -16.21 -9.36 11.62
N ASP A 179 -15.81 -10.37 10.85
CA ASP A 179 -16.24 -11.76 10.98
C ASP A 179 -15.02 -12.67 11.21
N ASN A 180 -15.22 -13.80 11.88
CA ASN A 180 -14.14 -14.76 12.13
C ASN A 180 -13.82 -15.55 10.85
N LEU A 181 -13.18 -14.89 9.89
CA LEU A 181 -12.87 -15.43 8.56
C LEU A 181 -11.35 -15.53 8.35
N PRO A 182 -10.85 -16.61 7.71
CA PRO A 182 -9.45 -16.72 7.33
C PRO A 182 -9.09 -15.68 6.27
N GLY A 183 -7.88 -15.13 6.33
CA GLY A 183 -7.35 -14.28 5.26
C GLY A 183 -7.06 -15.11 4.01
N ILE A 184 -7.35 -14.52 2.85
CA ILE A 184 -7.23 -15.17 1.54
C ILE A 184 -6.32 -14.35 0.63
N LEU A 185 -5.38 -15.03 -0.05
CA LEU A 185 -4.70 -14.55 -1.24
C LEU A 185 -4.99 -15.53 -2.38
N LYS A 186 -5.51 -15.02 -3.49
CA LYS A 186 -5.76 -15.81 -4.71
C LYS A 186 -4.81 -15.42 -5.82
N SER A 187 -4.39 -16.40 -6.60
CA SER A 187 -3.85 -16.21 -7.93
C SER A 187 -4.92 -16.51 -8.97
N ILE A 188 -5.09 -15.58 -9.88
CA ILE A 188 -6.08 -15.62 -10.95
C ILE A 188 -5.32 -15.50 -12.28
N ASP A 189 -5.70 -16.32 -13.24
CA ASP A 189 -5.21 -16.19 -14.61
C ASP A 189 -5.76 -14.89 -15.23
N PRO A 190 -4.91 -13.93 -15.64
CA PRO A 190 -5.37 -12.62 -16.09
C PRO A 190 -6.15 -12.64 -17.40
N GLU A 191 -6.02 -13.68 -18.22
CA GLU A 191 -6.73 -13.79 -19.50
C GLU A 191 -8.12 -14.38 -19.34
N THR A 192 -8.25 -15.36 -18.44
CA THR A 192 -9.49 -16.15 -18.31
C THR A 192 -10.30 -15.91 -17.05
N GLY A 193 -9.72 -15.24 -16.05
CA GLY A 193 -10.34 -15.08 -14.73
C GLY A 193 -10.37 -16.37 -13.88
N LYS A 194 -9.75 -17.47 -14.33
CA LYS A 194 -9.75 -18.73 -13.57
C LYS A 194 -8.80 -18.65 -12.38
N THR A 195 -9.25 -19.11 -11.22
CA THR A 195 -8.39 -19.30 -10.05
C THR A 195 -7.33 -20.36 -10.33
N GLN A 196 -6.08 -20.03 -10.10
CA GLN A 196 -4.93 -20.93 -10.25
C GLN A 196 -4.59 -21.61 -8.93
N TRP A 197 -4.59 -20.84 -7.82
CA TRP A 197 -4.40 -21.33 -6.46
C TRP A 197 -4.98 -20.37 -5.43
N VAL A 198 -5.14 -20.86 -4.20
CA VAL A 198 -5.58 -20.08 -3.02
C VAL A 198 -4.63 -20.36 -1.87
N PHE A 199 -4.13 -19.31 -1.23
CA PHE A 199 -3.41 -19.36 0.03
C PHE A 199 -4.29 -18.81 1.14
N TYR A 200 -4.29 -19.49 2.30
CA TYR A 200 -4.95 -19.04 3.52
C TYR A 200 -3.90 -18.68 4.57
N SER A 201 -4.02 -17.51 5.20
CA SER A 201 -3.13 -17.07 6.29
C SER A 201 -3.38 -17.79 7.59
N THR A 202 -4.63 -18.19 7.83
CA THR A 202 -5.06 -19.04 8.95
C THR A 202 -5.84 -20.22 8.38
N PRO A 203 -5.97 -21.33 9.12
CA PRO A 203 -6.65 -22.53 8.60
C PRO A 203 -8.07 -22.22 8.10
N PRO A 204 -8.47 -22.82 6.97
CA PRO A 204 -9.85 -22.72 6.50
C PRO A 204 -10.85 -23.22 7.56
N PRO A 205 -12.11 -22.72 7.57
CA PRO A 205 -13.08 -23.00 8.64
C PRO A 205 -13.40 -24.49 8.87
N ASP A 206 -13.20 -25.33 7.85
CA ASP A 206 -13.51 -26.76 7.90
C ASP A 206 -12.31 -27.63 8.30
N THR A 207 -11.17 -27.02 8.65
CA THR A 207 -9.96 -27.72 9.04
C THR A 207 -9.70 -27.51 10.54
N SER A 208 -9.59 -28.60 11.30
CA SER A 208 -9.13 -28.57 12.68
C SER A 208 -7.61 -28.55 12.71
N ASP A 209 -6.99 -27.37 12.65
CA ASP A 209 -5.55 -27.23 12.91
C ASP A 209 -5.34 -26.80 14.36
N PRO A 210 -4.81 -27.69 15.22
CA PRO A 210 -4.59 -27.35 16.62
C PRO A 210 -3.53 -26.28 16.83
N THR A 211 -2.70 -25.96 15.82
CA THR A 211 -1.66 -24.93 15.92
C THR A 211 -2.21 -23.51 15.77
N SER A 212 -3.42 -23.35 15.23
CA SER A 212 -4.08 -22.03 15.07
C SER A 212 -4.54 -21.44 16.41
N GLY A 213 -4.66 -22.26 17.47
CA GLY A 213 -5.22 -21.84 18.76
C GLY A 213 -6.65 -21.30 18.68
N GLY A 214 -7.39 -21.62 17.61
CA GLY A 214 -8.73 -21.10 17.34
C GLY A 214 -8.74 -19.71 16.64
N ALA A 215 -7.58 -19.16 16.28
CA ALA A 215 -7.51 -17.89 15.57
C ALA A 215 -7.98 -18.04 14.12
N THR A 216 -8.69 -17.03 13.67
CA THR A 216 -8.97 -16.71 12.25
C THR A 216 -8.40 -15.32 11.94
N GLY A 217 -8.74 -14.72 10.80
CA GLY A 217 -8.17 -13.42 10.42
C GLY A 217 -6.96 -13.52 9.50
N GLY A 218 -6.07 -12.54 9.57
CA GLY A 218 -4.88 -12.48 8.72
C GLY A 218 -5.16 -12.03 7.29
N GLN A 219 -6.10 -11.12 7.08
CA GLN A 219 -6.51 -10.62 5.77
C GLN A 219 -5.37 -9.93 5.03
N MET A 220 -5.23 -10.19 3.73
CA MET A 220 -4.18 -9.65 2.87
C MET A 220 -4.73 -8.53 1.98
N TRP A 221 -5.08 -7.42 2.59
CA TRP A 221 -5.79 -6.31 1.96
C TRP A 221 -4.88 -5.26 1.28
N MET A 222 -3.56 -5.41 1.43
CA MET A 222 -2.58 -4.55 0.76
C MET A 222 -1.86 -5.28 -0.37
N THR A 223 -1.35 -4.49 -1.32
CA THR A 223 -0.55 -4.99 -2.44
C THR A 223 0.84 -5.40 -1.95
N GLY A 224 1.24 -6.63 -2.26
CA GLY A 224 2.57 -7.15 -1.98
C GLY A 224 3.64 -6.65 -2.94
N THR A 225 4.85 -7.20 -2.78
CA THR A 225 6.03 -6.96 -3.62
C THR A 225 6.57 -8.29 -4.16
N TYR A 226 7.40 -8.25 -5.20
CA TYR A 226 7.90 -9.46 -5.84
C TYR A 226 9.41 -9.37 -6.11
N ASP A 227 10.13 -10.43 -5.76
CA ASP A 227 11.53 -10.63 -6.15
C ASP A 227 11.60 -11.63 -7.31
N PRO A 228 11.96 -11.20 -8.54
CA PRO A 228 12.06 -12.08 -9.69
C PRO A 228 13.23 -13.08 -9.62
N GLU A 229 14.32 -12.78 -8.89
CA GLU A 229 15.46 -13.68 -8.74
C GLU A 229 15.15 -14.84 -7.79
N LEU A 230 14.47 -14.54 -6.67
CA LEU A 230 14.07 -15.56 -5.70
C LEU A 230 12.76 -16.25 -6.11
N ASN A 231 12.02 -15.65 -7.05
CA ASN A 231 10.65 -16.04 -7.41
C ASN A 231 9.73 -16.11 -6.19
N LEU A 232 9.76 -15.05 -5.38
CA LEU A 232 8.96 -14.91 -4.16
C LEU A 232 8.13 -13.64 -4.17
N VAL A 233 6.88 -13.77 -3.81
CA VAL A 233 5.98 -12.66 -3.48
C VAL A 233 5.97 -12.48 -1.96
N PHE A 234 6.10 -11.24 -1.51
CA PHE A 234 6.04 -10.88 -0.10
C PHE A 234 4.76 -10.11 0.15
N VAL A 235 3.96 -10.58 1.11
CA VAL A 235 2.67 -10.00 1.45
C VAL A 235 2.57 -9.88 2.97
N GLY A 236 2.03 -8.76 3.43
CA GLY A 236 1.69 -8.61 4.83
C GLY A 236 0.29 -9.13 5.13
N THR A 237 0.09 -9.69 6.31
CA THR A 237 -1.19 -10.21 6.79
C THR A 237 -1.75 -9.37 7.92
N GLY A 238 -3.06 -9.32 8.02
CA GLY A 238 -3.81 -8.57 9.01
C GLY A 238 -3.89 -9.23 10.38
N ASN A 239 -4.68 -8.62 11.24
CA ASN A 239 -4.94 -9.03 12.61
C ASN A 239 -5.59 -10.42 12.72
N PRO A 240 -5.44 -11.08 13.86
CA PRO A 240 -6.26 -12.24 14.21
C PRO A 240 -7.67 -11.81 14.65
N THR A 241 -8.64 -12.70 14.51
CA THR A 241 -9.98 -12.53 15.07
C THR A 241 -10.33 -13.66 16.04
N PRO A 242 -11.08 -13.36 17.13
CA PRO A 242 -11.62 -12.05 17.53
C PRO A 242 -10.52 -11.07 17.93
N VAL A 243 -10.67 -9.78 17.53
CA VAL A 243 -9.57 -8.80 17.55
C VAL A 243 -9.07 -8.52 18.98
N LEU A 244 -9.93 -7.95 19.82
CA LEU A 244 -9.56 -7.47 21.15
C LEU A 244 -9.65 -8.53 22.26
N ASN A 245 -10.01 -9.77 21.93
CA ASN A 245 -10.11 -10.89 22.87
C ASN A 245 -9.06 -11.97 22.60
N GLY A 246 -7.83 -11.76 23.07
CA GLY A 246 -6.75 -12.73 22.96
C GLY A 246 -7.03 -14.05 23.70
N ALA A 247 -7.82 -14.05 24.78
CA ALA A 247 -8.14 -15.25 25.54
C ALA A 247 -8.98 -16.29 24.75
N ALA A 248 -9.68 -15.85 23.70
CA ALA A 248 -10.43 -16.75 22.81
C ALA A 248 -9.57 -17.48 21.76
N ARG A 249 -8.29 -17.12 21.64
CA ARG A 249 -7.35 -17.67 20.64
C ARG A 249 -5.93 -17.76 21.23
N LEU A 250 -5.60 -18.89 21.79
CA LEU A 250 -4.34 -19.09 22.50
C LEU A 250 -3.13 -19.14 21.54
N GLY A 251 -1.94 -18.85 22.08
CA GLY A 251 -0.68 -18.90 21.34
C GLY A 251 -0.43 -17.69 20.45
N ASP A 252 0.59 -17.74 19.60
CA ASP A 252 1.05 -16.63 18.77
C ASP A 252 0.11 -16.29 17.60
N ASN A 253 -0.80 -17.21 17.23
CA ASN A 253 -1.73 -17.10 16.10
C ASN A 253 -1.03 -16.92 14.73
N PRO A 254 -0.15 -17.82 14.31
CA PRO A 254 0.46 -17.74 12.98
C PRO A 254 -0.58 -18.06 11.88
N TRP A 255 -0.65 -17.44 10.70
CA TRP A 255 0.19 -16.31 10.26
C TRP A 255 -0.65 -15.03 10.19
N THR A 256 -1.09 -14.56 11.32
CA THR A 256 -1.68 -13.23 11.45
C THR A 256 -0.60 -12.21 11.79
N CYS A 257 -0.81 -10.94 11.51
CA CYS A 257 0.14 -9.84 11.74
C CYS A 257 1.57 -10.20 11.31
N SER A 258 1.72 -10.78 10.12
CA SER A 258 2.95 -11.39 9.63
C SER A 258 3.34 -10.90 8.25
N ILE A 259 4.64 -10.95 7.96
CA ILE A 259 5.15 -10.87 6.59
C ILE A 259 5.34 -12.30 6.11
N VAL A 260 4.71 -12.68 5.01
CA VAL A 260 4.79 -14.02 4.43
C VAL A 260 5.43 -13.97 3.04
N ALA A 261 6.33 -14.92 2.76
CA ALA A 261 6.92 -15.13 1.44
C ALA A 261 6.26 -16.34 0.79
N ILE A 262 5.67 -16.11 -0.38
CA ILE A 262 4.88 -17.11 -1.10
C ILE A 262 5.50 -17.33 -2.49
N ASN A 263 5.63 -18.59 -2.90
CA ASN A 263 6.00 -18.92 -4.26
C ASN A 263 4.81 -18.67 -5.19
N PRO A 264 4.90 -17.76 -6.18
CA PRO A 264 3.75 -17.36 -7.00
C PRO A 264 3.25 -18.45 -7.94
N ASP A 265 4.08 -19.45 -8.31
CA ASP A 265 3.64 -20.52 -9.20
C ASP A 265 2.77 -21.56 -8.49
N SER A 266 2.99 -21.74 -7.19
CA SER A 266 2.34 -22.82 -6.43
C SER A 266 1.42 -22.33 -5.31
N GLY A 267 1.47 -21.05 -4.94
CA GLY A 267 0.78 -20.49 -3.78
C GLY A 267 1.30 -21.00 -2.43
N LYS A 268 2.45 -21.70 -2.39
CA LYS A 268 2.99 -22.28 -1.15
C LYS A 268 3.78 -21.24 -0.36
N LEU A 269 3.55 -21.22 0.95
CA LEU A 269 4.36 -20.49 1.91
C LEU A 269 5.80 -21.06 1.91
N VAL A 270 6.78 -20.18 1.81
CA VAL A 270 8.20 -20.50 1.87
C VAL A 270 8.76 -20.16 3.25
N TRP A 271 8.46 -18.96 3.75
CA TRP A 271 8.76 -18.53 5.11
C TRP A 271 7.77 -17.46 5.58
N GLY A 272 7.70 -17.26 6.88
CA GLY A 272 6.94 -16.18 7.50
C GLY A 272 7.68 -15.56 8.69
N PHE A 273 7.50 -14.27 8.91
CA PHE A 273 7.98 -13.54 10.08
C PHE A 273 6.80 -12.81 10.72
N GLN A 274 6.50 -13.13 11.97
CA GLN A 274 5.38 -12.53 12.69
C GLN A 274 5.83 -11.24 13.39
N ALA A 275 5.28 -10.10 12.92
CA ALA A 275 5.61 -8.78 13.43
C ALA A 275 4.92 -8.48 14.77
N SER A 276 3.70 -9.00 14.98
CA SER A 276 2.93 -8.85 16.23
C SER A 276 2.40 -10.22 16.67
N PRO A 277 3.18 -11.00 17.44
CA PRO A 277 2.67 -12.26 18.04
C PRO A 277 1.49 -11.98 18.96
N HIS A 278 0.45 -12.82 18.88
CA HIS A 278 -0.76 -12.71 19.73
C HIS A 278 -1.36 -11.30 19.77
N ASP A 279 -1.46 -10.65 18.61
CA ASP A 279 -1.96 -9.27 18.55
C ASP A 279 -3.37 -9.14 19.13
N THR A 280 -3.58 -8.13 19.97
CA THR A 280 -4.87 -7.77 20.58
C THR A 280 -5.25 -6.30 20.35
N HIS A 281 -4.68 -5.67 19.29
CA HIS A 281 -4.80 -4.23 19.08
C HIS A 281 -5.09 -3.83 17.64
N ASP A 282 -5.30 -4.80 16.74
CA ASP A 282 -5.49 -4.59 15.30
C ASP A 282 -4.22 -4.03 14.61
N TRP A 283 -3.06 -4.57 14.97
CA TRP A 283 -1.81 -4.14 14.33
C TRP A 283 -1.36 -5.09 13.24
N ASP A 284 -2.08 -5.00 12.13
CA ASP A 284 -1.70 -5.65 10.87
C ASP A 284 -0.21 -5.48 10.56
N ALA A 285 0.39 -6.47 9.96
CA ALA A 285 1.66 -6.31 9.26
C ALA A 285 1.45 -6.18 7.75
N ALA A 286 0.30 -5.61 7.35
CA ALA A 286 -0.12 -5.49 5.96
C ALA A 286 0.57 -4.36 5.19
N GLU A 287 1.38 -3.52 5.86
CA GLU A 287 2.15 -2.45 5.22
C GLU A 287 3.09 -3.00 4.15
N VAL A 288 3.42 -2.13 3.19
CA VAL A 288 4.24 -2.49 2.02
C VAL A 288 5.61 -3.04 2.42
N PRO A 289 5.95 -4.28 2.07
CA PRO A 289 7.32 -4.79 2.16
C PRO A 289 8.19 -4.13 1.10
N VAL A 290 9.29 -3.46 1.49
CA VAL A 290 10.21 -2.78 0.58
C VAL A 290 11.45 -3.63 0.37
N LEU A 291 11.75 -4.00 -0.89
CA LEU A 291 12.85 -4.88 -1.25
C LEU A 291 14.10 -4.07 -1.63
N VAL A 292 15.21 -4.33 -0.96
CA VAL A 292 16.45 -3.59 -1.15
C VAL A 292 17.65 -4.54 -1.18
N ASP A 293 18.47 -4.43 -2.24
CA ASP A 293 19.78 -5.08 -2.34
C ASP A 293 20.85 -4.04 -2.03
N ALA A 294 21.50 -4.18 -0.88
CA ALA A 294 22.53 -3.27 -0.41
C ALA A 294 23.42 -3.91 0.65
N ASN A 295 24.50 -3.22 1.00
CA ASN A 295 25.31 -3.62 2.14
C ASN A 295 24.58 -3.33 3.45
N PHE A 296 24.43 -4.34 4.30
CA PHE A 296 23.94 -4.18 5.66
C PHE A 296 25.08 -4.46 6.64
N ARG A 297 25.54 -3.42 7.32
CA ARG A 297 26.66 -3.49 8.27
C ARG A 297 27.89 -4.21 7.68
N GLY A 298 28.26 -3.83 6.45
CA GLY A 298 29.43 -4.35 5.74
C GLY A 298 29.22 -5.66 4.96
N THR A 299 28.04 -6.25 5.01
CA THR A 299 27.73 -7.51 4.31
C THR A 299 26.66 -7.25 3.23
N PRO A 300 26.86 -7.67 1.96
CA PRO A 300 25.81 -7.63 0.94
C PRO A 300 24.60 -8.49 1.36
N ARG A 301 23.41 -7.93 1.28
CA ARG A 301 22.15 -8.59 1.69
C ARG A 301 21.02 -8.29 0.71
N LYS A 302 20.17 -9.29 0.54
CA LYS A 302 18.83 -9.13 -0.04
C LYS A 302 17.87 -8.85 1.11
N MET A 303 17.48 -7.59 1.30
CA MET A 303 16.69 -7.17 2.46
C MET A 303 15.22 -6.95 2.09
N LEU A 304 14.36 -7.22 3.05
CA LEU A 304 12.99 -6.76 3.11
C LEU A 304 12.87 -5.81 4.30
N MET A 305 12.38 -4.61 4.06
CA MET A 305 12.16 -3.59 5.09
C MET A 305 10.66 -3.30 5.24
N GLN A 306 10.18 -3.18 6.47
CA GLN A 306 8.80 -2.78 6.75
C GLN A 306 8.74 -1.94 8.03
N ALA A 307 8.07 -0.79 7.96
CA ALA A 307 7.54 -0.11 9.14
C ALA A 307 6.10 -0.61 9.35
N SER A 308 5.81 -1.19 10.50
CA SER A 308 4.53 -1.85 10.78
C SER A 308 3.61 -1.03 11.67
N ARG A 309 2.30 -1.29 11.63
CA ARG A 309 1.29 -0.62 12.47
C ARG A 309 1.64 -0.66 13.96
N ASN A 310 2.26 -1.75 14.43
CA ASN A 310 2.69 -1.94 15.81
C ASN A 310 3.77 -0.97 16.33
N GLY A 311 4.28 -0.08 15.47
CA GLY A 311 5.28 0.94 15.80
C GLY A 311 6.73 0.49 15.65
N TYR A 312 7.00 -0.71 15.15
CA TYR A 312 8.35 -1.23 14.91
C TYR A 312 8.73 -1.19 13.42
N PHE A 313 10.00 -0.88 13.18
CA PHE A 313 10.66 -1.01 11.89
C PHE A 313 11.48 -2.29 11.87
N PHE A 314 11.24 -3.12 10.86
CA PHE A 314 11.89 -4.40 10.66
C PHE A 314 12.78 -4.38 9.44
N VAL A 315 13.97 -4.99 9.54
CA VAL A 315 14.80 -5.36 8.40
C VAL A 315 15.02 -6.87 8.48
N LEU A 316 14.59 -7.58 7.44
CA LEU A 316 14.72 -9.03 7.33
C LEU A 316 15.65 -9.38 6.17
N ASP A 317 16.36 -10.50 6.26
CA ASP A 317 16.94 -11.17 5.10
C ASP A 317 15.79 -11.82 4.31
N ARG A 318 15.49 -11.34 3.09
CA ARG A 318 14.33 -11.82 2.35
C ARG A 318 14.48 -13.18 1.73
N THR A 319 15.69 -13.78 1.83
CA THR A 319 15.93 -15.14 1.34
C THR A 319 15.36 -16.20 2.26
N ASP A 320 15.33 -15.94 3.58
CA ASP A 320 14.93 -16.92 4.60
C ASP A 320 14.06 -16.34 5.74
N GLY A 321 13.74 -15.04 5.69
CA GLY A 321 12.93 -14.35 6.70
C GLY A 321 13.65 -14.02 8.01
N LYS A 322 14.97 -14.26 8.11
CA LYS A 322 15.72 -13.94 9.33
C LYS A 322 15.72 -12.44 9.63
N ASN A 323 15.47 -12.12 10.89
CA ASN A 323 15.55 -10.75 11.37
C ASN A 323 17.01 -10.25 11.41
N LEU A 324 17.24 -9.08 10.84
CA LEU A 324 18.50 -8.35 10.88
C LEU A 324 18.44 -7.14 11.81
N LEU A 325 17.25 -6.55 11.96
CA LEU A 325 17.02 -5.38 12.82
C LEU A 325 15.54 -5.29 13.19
N THR A 326 15.28 -4.98 14.47
CA THR A 326 13.97 -4.56 14.99
C THR A 326 14.18 -3.37 15.91
N VAL A 327 13.58 -2.22 15.58
CA VAL A 327 13.65 -1.00 16.39
C VAL A 327 12.30 -0.27 16.36
N PRO A 328 11.91 0.41 17.45
CA PRO A 328 10.74 1.26 17.41
C PRO A 328 11.00 2.49 16.53
N PHE A 329 10.03 2.84 15.70
CA PHE A 329 10.04 4.09 14.92
C PHE A 329 8.92 5.06 15.33
N ALA A 330 7.99 4.61 16.16
CA ALA A 330 6.92 5.38 16.76
C ALA A 330 6.93 5.19 18.29
N THR A 331 6.08 5.91 19.01
CA THR A 331 5.87 5.69 20.43
C THR A 331 5.24 4.31 20.66
N VAL A 332 5.89 3.48 21.49
CA VAL A 332 5.49 2.09 21.80
C VAL A 332 5.48 1.85 23.28
N ASN A 333 4.39 1.27 23.84
CA ASN A 333 4.30 0.89 25.25
C ASN A 333 3.71 -0.50 25.50
N TRP A 334 3.47 -1.28 24.44
CA TRP A 334 2.74 -2.56 24.50
C TRP A 334 3.64 -3.79 24.63
N THR A 335 4.97 -3.64 24.48
CA THR A 335 5.92 -4.74 24.54
C THR A 335 6.72 -4.77 25.82
N SER A 336 7.15 -5.95 26.23
CA SER A 336 8.11 -6.18 27.30
C SER A 336 9.54 -6.39 26.82
N GLY A 337 9.77 -6.40 25.51
CA GLY A 337 11.09 -6.58 24.89
C GLY A 337 11.02 -7.16 23.48
N ILE A 338 12.15 -7.57 22.98
CA ILE A 338 12.30 -8.25 21.68
C ILE A 338 12.89 -9.64 21.93
N ASP A 339 12.32 -10.68 21.32
CA ASP A 339 12.84 -12.04 21.44
C ASP A 339 14.08 -12.25 20.56
N LYS A 340 14.72 -13.43 20.70
CA LYS A 340 15.93 -13.79 19.92
C LYS A 340 15.68 -14.00 18.41
N MET A 341 14.43 -14.06 17.97
CA MET A 341 14.04 -14.08 16.56
C MET A 341 13.77 -12.68 16.03
N GLY A 342 13.88 -11.64 16.89
CA GLY A 342 13.61 -10.25 16.51
C GLY A 342 12.15 -9.86 16.58
N ARG A 343 11.28 -10.68 17.17
CA ARG A 343 9.84 -10.39 17.29
C ARG A 343 9.58 -9.63 18.60
N PRO A 344 8.68 -8.63 18.60
CA PRO A 344 8.22 -8.00 19.83
C PRO A 344 7.53 -9.02 20.74
N ILE A 345 7.80 -8.92 22.06
CA ILE A 345 7.19 -9.77 23.08
C ILE A 345 5.99 -9.01 23.65
N PRO A 346 4.74 -9.45 23.46
CA PRO A 346 3.57 -8.79 24.03
C PRO A 346 3.67 -8.66 25.57
N ASN A 347 3.16 -7.55 26.11
CA ASN A 347 3.03 -7.35 27.54
C ASN A 347 1.56 -7.57 27.94
N PRO A 348 1.21 -8.66 28.66
CA PRO A 348 -0.18 -8.94 28.99
C PRO A 348 -0.87 -7.86 29.83
N ALA A 349 -0.11 -7.00 30.53
CA ALA A 349 -0.67 -5.87 31.26
C ALA A 349 -1.20 -4.76 30.31
N LYS A 350 -0.94 -4.90 29.02
CA LYS A 350 -1.38 -3.98 27.96
C LYS A 350 -2.47 -4.56 27.08
N ASP A 351 -2.92 -5.79 27.34
CA ASP A 351 -4.09 -6.32 26.67
C ASP A 351 -5.34 -5.50 26.99
N PRO A 352 -6.29 -5.38 26.05
CA PRO A 352 -7.57 -4.72 26.29
C PRO A 352 -8.28 -5.29 27.51
N ALA A 353 -8.93 -4.43 28.29
CA ALA A 353 -9.62 -4.81 29.50
C ALA A 353 -10.93 -4.03 29.68
N PRO A 354 -11.90 -4.53 30.49
CA PRO A 354 -13.19 -3.86 30.66
C PRO A 354 -13.10 -2.43 31.18
N ASP A 355 -12.07 -2.11 31.96
CA ASP A 355 -11.78 -0.77 32.53
C ASP A 355 -10.89 0.09 31.60
N GLY A 356 -10.55 -0.42 30.41
CA GLY A 356 -9.72 0.25 29.42
C GLY A 356 -8.22 0.17 29.68
N ARG A 357 -7.42 0.21 28.60
CA ARG A 357 -5.94 0.29 28.67
C ARG A 357 -5.43 1.37 27.73
N LEU A 358 -4.56 2.24 28.25
CA LEU A 358 -3.88 3.26 27.46
C LEU A 358 -2.67 2.64 26.75
N ILE A 359 -2.76 2.61 25.43
CA ILE A 359 -1.83 1.92 24.54
C ILE A 359 -1.25 2.91 23.52
N ALA A 360 0.01 2.70 23.15
CA ALA A 360 0.68 3.36 22.05
C ALA A 360 1.44 2.31 21.19
N PRO A 361 1.29 2.36 19.87
CA PRO A 361 0.44 3.27 19.10
C PRO A 361 -1.05 2.97 19.32
N ASN A 362 -1.95 3.88 18.85
CA ASN A 362 -3.39 3.62 18.79
C ASN A 362 -3.73 2.62 17.67
N GLU A 363 -5.01 2.35 17.42
CA GLU A 363 -5.48 1.40 16.38
C GLU A 363 -4.96 1.77 14.99
N VAL A 364 -4.96 3.05 14.61
CA VAL A 364 -4.40 3.49 13.30
C VAL A 364 -2.94 3.07 13.13
N GLY A 365 -2.21 2.86 14.24
CA GLY A 365 -0.83 2.37 14.27
C GLY A 365 0.23 3.45 14.20
N GLY A 366 1.50 3.05 14.30
CA GLY A 366 2.66 3.91 14.05
C GLY A 366 2.76 4.34 12.58
N THR A 367 2.19 3.57 11.69
CA THR A 367 1.88 3.84 10.27
C THR A 367 0.67 3.00 9.87
N ASN A 368 0.24 3.07 8.58
CA ASN A 368 -0.84 2.26 8.06
C ASN A 368 -0.62 2.07 6.54
N TYR A 369 -1.65 1.84 5.72
CA TYR A 369 -1.61 1.58 4.28
C TYR A 369 -0.76 2.54 3.43
N ARG A 370 -0.31 3.64 3.98
CA ARG A 370 0.47 4.68 3.30
C ARG A 370 1.83 4.13 2.89
N SER A 371 2.07 4.02 1.57
CA SER A 371 3.32 3.44 1.09
C SER A 371 4.52 4.29 1.54
N PRO A 372 5.56 3.67 2.12
CA PRO A 372 6.84 4.32 2.35
C PRO A 372 7.61 4.52 1.04
N SER A 373 8.77 5.17 1.12
CA SER A 373 9.76 5.17 0.05
C SER A 373 11.15 4.86 0.60
N PHE A 374 11.99 4.23 -0.22
CA PHE A 374 13.40 4.04 0.10
C PHE A 374 14.26 4.77 -0.91
N ASP A 375 15.07 5.71 -0.43
CA ASP A 375 16.07 6.40 -1.24
C ASP A 375 17.43 5.67 -1.18
N PRO A 376 17.85 5.01 -2.29
CA PRO A 376 19.10 4.25 -2.31
C PRO A 376 20.34 5.10 -2.09
N LYS A 377 20.30 6.37 -2.51
CA LYS A 377 21.45 7.29 -2.45
C LYS A 377 21.82 7.70 -1.03
N SER A 378 20.81 8.01 -0.22
CA SER A 378 21.01 8.39 1.19
C SER A 378 20.89 7.19 2.15
N GLY A 379 20.36 6.06 1.71
CA GLY A 379 20.05 4.92 2.57
C GLY A 379 18.91 5.20 3.56
N LEU A 380 17.97 6.08 3.20
CA LEU A 380 16.86 6.47 4.05
C LEU A 380 15.59 5.74 3.66
N PHE A 381 14.97 5.08 4.63
CA PHE A 381 13.60 4.60 4.57
C PHE A 381 12.69 5.70 5.11
N ILE A 382 11.84 6.25 4.25
CA ILE A 382 11.00 7.40 4.57
C ILE A 382 9.55 6.96 4.66
N VAL A 383 8.92 7.19 5.82
CA VAL A 383 7.58 6.71 6.13
C VAL A 383 6.70 7.80 6.75
N SER A 384 5.45 7.86 6.31
CA SER A 384 4.41 8.65 6.98
C SER A 384 4.01 7.94 8.27
N ALA A 385 4.50 8.45 9.37
CA ALA A 385 4.35 7.90 10.71
C ALA A 385 3.31 8.68 11.53
N GLN A 386 2.91 8.09 12.65
CA GLN A 386 2.04 8.71 13.64
C GLN A 386 2.51 8.38 15.04
N ASP A 387 2.57 9.39 15.91
CA ASP A 387 2.61 9.20 17.35
C ASP A 387 1.23 9.44 17.93
N GLY A 388 0.60 8.41 18.49
CA GLY A 388 -0.75 8.48 19.00
C GLY A 388 -1.01 7.44 20.07
N TYR A 389 -1.94 7.77 20.97
CA TYR A 389 -2.41 6.88 22.00
C TYR A 389 -3.86 6.50 21.74
N GLY A 390 -4.26 5.31 22.19
CA GLY A 390 -5.64 4.85 22.21
C GLY A 390 -5.99 4.20 23.55
N ILE A 391 -7.27 4.19 23.89
CA ILE A 391 -7.79 3.43 25.02
C ILE A 391 -8.56 2.25 24.47
N TYR A 392 -8.12 1.05 24.82
CA TYR A 392 -8.69 -0.20 24.31
C TYR A 392 -9.52 -0.88 25.41
N PHE A 393 -10.72 -1.29 25.03
CA PHE A 393 -11.68 -1.94 25.92
C PHE A 393 -12.03 -3.32 25.37
N PHE A 394 -11.82 -4.34 26.16
CA PHE A 394 -12.43 -5.65 25.94
C PHE A 394 -13.85 -5.67 26.49
N LYS A 395 -14.80 -6.21 25.75
CA LYS A 395 -16.19 -6.36 26.17
C LYS A 395 -16.56 -7.84 26.27
N PRO A 396 -16.57 -8.41 27.49
CA PRO A 396 -16.86 -9.84 27.69
C PRO A 396 -18.19 -10.29 27.10
N GLU A 397 -19.19 -9.42 27.07
CA GLU A 397 -20.52 -9.67 26.50
C GLU A 397 -20.52 -9.82 24.97
N HIS A 398 -19.50 -9.32 24.29
CA HIS A 398 -19.33 -9.51 22.83
C HIS A 398 -18.63 -10.83 22.48
N GLY A 399 -18.19 -11.58 23.49
CA GLY A 399 -17.72 -12.95 23.34
C GLY A 399 -16.47 -13.13 22.49
N ALA A 400 -16.47 -14.21 21.70
CA ALA A 400 -15.36 -14.65 20.88
C ALA A 400 -15.64 -14.39 19.38
N TYR A 401 -16.21 -13.23 19.03
CA TYR A 401 -16.58 -12.95 17.65
C TYR A 401 -16.20 -11.51 17.23
N GLY A 402 -15.69 -11.39 16.01
CA GLY A 402 -15.41 -10.13 15.37
C GLY A 402 -14.46 -9.22 16.17
N TRP A 403 -14.83 -7.98 16.38
CA TRP A 403 -14.01 -6.99 17.10
C TRP A 403 -13.87 -7.28 18.60
N ALA A 404 -14.90 -7.82 19.24
CA ALA A 404 -14.97 -8.22 20.65
C ALA A 404 -14.67 -7.09 21.67
N GLY A 405 -14.85 -5.83 21.28
CA GLY A 405 -14.55 -4.69 22.14
C GLY A 405 -14.72 -3.35 21.45
N ALA A 406 -13.96 -2.36 21.90
CA ALA A 406 -13.90 -1.03 21.30
C ALA A 406 -12.54 -0.39 21.59
N ASP A 407 -12.12 0.53 20.73
CA ASP A 407 -10.98 1.41 20.95
C ASP A 407 -11.36 2.87 20.68
N TYR A 408 -10.61 3.78 21.27
CA TYR A 408 -10.80 5.22 21.11
C TYR A 408 -9.44 5.90 21.01
N GLY A 409 -9.16 6.56 19.89
CA GLY A 409 -7.98 7.41 19.73
C GLY A 409 -8.05 8.61 20.69
N VAL A 410 -6.98 8.83 21.44
CA VAL A 410 -6.92 9.92 22.44
C VAL A 410 -6.21 11.14 21.88
N ALA A 411 -5.05 10.93 21.26
CA ALA A 411 -4.26 11.98 20.65
C ALA A 411 -3.38 11.36 19.56
N GLY A 412 -3.00 12.16 18.58
CA GLY A 412 -2.09 11.71 17.53
C GLY A 412 -1.51 12.90 16.78
N LYS A 413 -0.27 12.74 16.34
CA LYS A 413 0.46 13.69 15.52
C LYS A 413 1.05 12.98 14.32
N ALA A 414 0.75 13.49 13.13
CA ALA A 414 1.31 12.97 11.89
C ALA A 414 2.72 13.52 11.67
N VAL A 415 3.65 12.64 11.34
CA VAL A 415 5.08 12.96 11.17
C VAL A 415 5.62 12.18 9.99
N LEU A 416 6.38 12.82 9.10
CA LEU A 416 7.20 12.09 8.14
C LEU A 416 8.55 11.78 8.80
N ARG A 417 8.96 10.50 8.79
CA ARG A 417 10.21 10.04 9.39
C ARG A 417 11.14 9.45 8.36
N ALA A 418 12.42 9.85 8.43
CA ALA A 418 13.49 9.22 7.68
C ALA A 418 14.32 8.35 8.62
N ILE A 419 14.35 7.06 8.35
CA ILE A 419 15.03 6.03 9.15
C ILE A 419 16.24 5.54 8.37
N ASP A 420 17.41 5.60 8.98
CA ASP A 420 18.63 4.98 8.46
C ASP A 420 18.47 3.46 8.52
N TYR A 421 18.50 2.79 7.39
CA TYR A 421 18.18 1.36 7.32
C TYR A 421 19.20 0.46 8.01
N GLN A 422 20.46 0.89 8.16
CA GLN A 422 21.50 0.08 8.79
C GLN A 422 21.46 0.13 10.31
N SER A 423 21.10 1.28 10.88
CA SER A 423 21.10 1.50 12.34
C SER A 423 19.69 1.52 12.93
N GLY A 424 18.67 1.77 12.13
CA GLY A 424 17.30 2.02 12.56
C GLY A 424 17.10 3.39 13.23
N LYS A 425 18.12 4.26 13.23
CA LYS A 425 18.02 5.59 13.83
C LYS A 425 17.21 6.53 12.95
N ILE A 426 16.32 7.29 13.55
CA ILE A 426 15.63 8.39 12.89
C ILE A 426 16.66 9.51 12.63
N LYS A 427 16.83 9.87 11.37
CA LYS A 427 17.77 10.94 10.94
C LYS A 427 17.11 12.29 11.03
N TRP A 428 15.85 12.39 10.60
CA TRP A 428 15.06 13.60 10.70
C TRP A 428 13.56 13.28 10.80
N ASN A 429 12.82 14.23 11.33
CA ASN A 429 11.37 14.26 11.37
C ASN A 429 10.86 15.53 10.70
N HIS A 430 9.76 15.44 9.97
CA HIS A 430 9.03 16.58 9.44
C HIS A 430 7.58 16.51 9.96
N ASP A 431 7.12 17.58 10.60
CA ASP A 431 5.76 17.69 11.14
C ASP A 431 4.75 17.77 9.98
N LEU A 432 3.80 16.88 9.96
CA LEU A 432 2.70 16.86 8.96
C LEU A 432 1.38 17.41 9.53
N GLY A 433 1.35 17.78 10.81
CA GLY A 433 0.19 18.32 11.50
C GLY A 433 -0.51 17.35 12.45
N ASP A 434 -1.61 17.80 13.03
CA ASP A 434 -2.36 17.02 14.02
C ASP A 434 -3.20 15.90 13.39
N GLY A 435 -3.43 14.84 14.15
CA GLY A 435 -4.20 13.67 13.74
C GLY A 435 -3.39 12.65 12.96
N ALA A 436 -4.06 11.88 12.10
CA ALA A 436 -3.44 10.86 11.26
C ALA A 436 -3.06 11.41 9.88
N GLY A 437 -1.80 11.31 9.50
CA GLY A 437 -1.38 11.54 8.12
C GLY A 437 -2.08 10.56 7.17
N THR A 438 -2.25 10.93 5.91
CA THR A 438 -2.92 10.08 4.91
C THR A 438 -2.11 9.86 3.65
N ALA A 439 -1.10 10.69 3.41
CA ALA A 439 -0.24 10.59 2.24
C ALA A 439 0.85 9.53 2.43
N GLY A 440 1.14 8.81 1.36
CA GLY A 440 2.38 8.05 1.24
C GLY A 440 3.49 8.89 0.64
N VAL A 441 4.60 8.24 0.30
CA VAL A 441 5.88 8.89 -0.03
C VAL A 441 6.35 8.48 -1.44
N LEU A 442 6.98 9.42 -2.13
CA LEU A 442 7.75 9.22 -3.36
C LEU A 442 9.08 9.93 -3.21
N THR A 443 10.20 9.27 -3.51
CA THR A 443 11.53 9.91 -3.60
C THR A 443 12.04 9.90 -5.04
N THR A 444 12.94 10.84 -5.34
CA THR A 444 13.59 10.93 -6.65
C THR A 444 15.11 10.94 -6.51
N GLU A 445 15.81 10.48 -7.54
CA GLU A 445 17.28 10.46 -7.59
C GLU A 445 17.90 11.86 -7.43
N SER A 446 17.16 12.91 -7.79
CA SER A 446 17.56 14.31 -7.58
C SER A 446 17.56 14.75 -6.12
N GLY A 447 17.02 13.94 -5.19
CA GLY A 447 16.97 14.27 -3.77
C GLY A 447 15.73 15.05 -3.34
N VAL A 448 14.61 14.90 -4.05
CA VAL A 448 13.30 15.46 -3.67
C VAL A 448 12.39 14.33 -3.18
N THR A 449 11.73 14.58 -2.06
CA THR A 449 10.70 13.71 -1.47
C THR A 449 9.32 14.37 -1.60
N PHE A 450 8.35 13.69 -2.22
CA PHE A 450 6.97 14.16 -2.32
C PHE A 450 6.07 13.39 -1.36
N THR A 451 5.18 14.11 -0.67
CA THR A 451 4.17 13.58 0.27
C THR A 451 2.99 14.56 0.40
N GLY A 452 2.19 14.47 1.45
CA GLY A 452 1.16 15.43 1.79
C GLY A 452 1.01 15.61 3.29
N ASP A 453 0.47 16.76 3.71
CA ASP A 453 0.19 17.08 5.12
C ASP A 453 -1.29 16.90 5.48
N THR A 454 -1.63 17.11 6.76
CA THR A 454 -2.99 17.03 7.27
C THR A 454 -3.83 18.26 6.94
N ALA A 455 -3.18 19.38 6.53
CA ALA A 455 -3.84 20.61 6.11
C ALA A 455 -4.34 20.56 4.65
N GLY A 456 -3.99 19.50 3.91
CA GLY A 456 -4.43 19.29 2.52
C GLY A 456 -3.47 19.85 1.47
N ASN A 457 -2.21 19.95 1.80
CA ASN A 457 -1.17 20.29 0.83
C ASN A 457 -0.46 19.03 0.33
N VAL A 458 -0.08 19.02 -0.95
CA VAL A 458 1.04 18.24 -1.44
C VAL A 458 2.33 19.00 -1.10
N LEU A 459 3.34 18.27 -0.62
CA LEU A 459 4.63 18.81 -0.21
C LEU A 459 5.74 18.25 -1.08
N ALA A 460 6.75 19.08 -1.38
CA ALA A 460 8.07 18.64 -1.82
C ALA A 460 9.10 19.02 -0.73
N LEU A 461 9.84 18.03 -0.26
CA LEU A 461 10.84 18.16 0.79
C LEU A 461 12.21 17.79 0.26
N ARG A 462 13.28 18.32 0.86
CA ARG A 462 14.64 17.83 0.61
C ARG A 462 14.82 16.46 1.28
N THR A 463 15.19 15.45 0.51
CA THR A 463 15.32 14.07 1.03
C THR A 463 16.35 13.95 2.15
N ALA A 464 17.42 14.75 2.11
CA ALA A 464 18.53 14.66 3.06
C ALA A 464 18.17 15.08 4.49
N ASP A 465 17.27 16.06 4.66
CA ASP A 465 17.01 16.71 5.95
C ASP A 465 15.51 16.99 6.23
N GLY A 466 14.62 16.70 5.26
CA GLY A 466 13.18 16.94 5.42
C GLY A 466 12.75 18.40 5.31
N ALA A 467 13.63 19.31 4.88
CA ALA A 467 13.30 20.73 4.73
C ALA A 467 12.26 20.94 3.61
N THR A 468 11.22 21.75 3.87
CA THR A 468 10.20 22.10 2.87
C THR A 468 10.80 22.93 1.74
N LEU A 469 10.59 22.49 0.51
CA LEU A 469 11.03 23.17 -0.72
C LEU A 469 9.87 23.81 -1.47
N TRP A 470 8.69 23.17 -1.44
CA TRP A 470 7.50 23.63 -2.14
C TRP A 470 6.25 22.95 -1.57
N HIS A 471 5.10 23.60 -1.73
CA HIS A 471 3.78 23.04 -1.43
C HIS A 471 2.69 23.61 -2.34
N SER A 472 1.58 22.85 -2.44
CA SER A 472 0.37 23.33 -3.13
C SER A 472 -0.89 22.73 -2.47
N GLY A 473 -1.89 23.55 -2.23
CA GLY A 473 -3.18 23.12 -1.68
C GLY A 473 -4.02 22.39 -2.74
N ILE A 474 -4.28 21.11 -2.53
CA ILE A 474 -5.10 20.27 -3.44
C ILE A 474 -6.17 19.48 -2.68
N GLY A 475 -6.34 19.78 -1.39
CA GLY A 475 -7.12 18.98 -0.47
C GLY A 475 -6.36 17.76 0.02
N ARG A 476 -6.98 17.00 0.92
CA ARG A 476 -6.33 15.88 1.62
C ARG A 476 -5.75 14.85 0.66
N VAL A 477 -4.44 14.66 0.71
CA VAL A 477 -3.73 13.64 -0.07
C VAL A 477 -3.95 12.28 0.58
N GLY A 478 -4.63 11.38 -0.12
CA GLY A 478 -5.04 10.08 0.42
C GLY A 478 -4.21 8.89 -0.08
N ASN A 479 -3.19 9.15 -0.94
CA ASN A 479 -2.32 8.14 -1.52
C ASN A 479 -0.88 8.64 -1.66
N SER A 480 -0.03 7.82 -2.27
CA SER A 480 1.35 8.22 -2.58
C SER A 480 1.41 8.91 -3.95
N PRO A 481 2.16 10.01 -4.09
CA PRO A 481 2.45 10.62 -5.39
C PRO A 481 3.16 9.63 -6.32
N ILE A 482 3.04 9.84 -7.63
CA ILE A 482 3.84 9.16 -8.67
C ILE A 482 4.53 10.20 -9.54
N THR A 483 5.57 9.79 -10.29
CA THR A 483 6.27 10.66 -11.24
C THR A 483 6.56 9.91 -12.52
N TYR A 484 6.55 10.64 -13.63
CA TYR A 484 6.80 10.11 -14.97
C TYR A 484 7.38 11.19 -15.87
N GLU A 485 8.00 10.77 -16.97
CA GLU A 485 8.48 11.65 -18.04
C GLU A 485 7.51 11.61 -19.24
N LEU A 486 7.19 12.75 -19.78
CA LEU A 486 6.40 12.88 -20.99
C LEU A 486 6.97 13.99 -21.86
N ASP A 487 7.31 13.68 -23.12
CA ASP A 487 7.92 14.62 -24.07
C ASP A 487 9.15 15.34 -23.50
N GLY A 488 10.02 14.61 -22.81
CA GLY A 488 11.23 15.15 -22.19
C GLY A 488 10.99 16.00 -20.94
N ARG A 489 9.79 16.01 -20.37
CA ARG A 489 9.43 16.77 -19.16
C ARG A 489 8.99 15.83 -18.04
N GLN A 490 9.51 16.07 -16.84
CA GLN A 490 9.13 15.33 -15.65
C GLN A 490 7.86 15.91 -15.03
N TYR A 491 6.88 15.06 -14.78
CA TYR A 491 5.63 15.36 -14.09
C TYR A 491 5.56 14.68 -12.73
N VAL A 492 4.86 15.30 -11.80
CA VAL A 492 4.44 14.71 -10.53
C VAL A 492 2.92 14.66 -10.51
N LEU A 493 2.36 13.46 -10.30
CA LEU A 493 0.92 13.21 -10.29
C LEU A 493 0.48 12.82 -8.90
N VAL A 494 -0.51 13.54 -8.37
CA VAL A 494 -1.01 13.38 -7.00
C VAL A 494 -2.51 13.39 -6.98
N ALA A 495 -3.14 12.47 -6.25
CA ALA A 495 -4.55 12.56 -5.93
C ALA A 495 -4.75 13.34 -4.63
N GLY A 496 -5.60 14.36 -4.68
CA GLY A 496 -5.99 15.18 -3.53
C GLY A 496 -7.49 15.34 -3.47
N ALA A 497 -8.09 15.26 -2.28
CA ALA A 497 -9.53 15.18 -2.10
C ALA A 497 -10.18 14.16 -3.05
N SER A 498 -11.01 14.58 -3.98
CA SER A 498 -11.66 13.75 -5.01
C SER A 498 -11.13 13.97 -6.42
N GLY A 499 -9.94 14.57 -6.56
CA GLY A 499 -9.33 14.93 -7.85
C GLY A 499 -7.93 14.37 -8.03
N LEU A 500 -7.42 14.51 -9.25
CA LEU A 500 -6.07 14.16 -9.66
C LEU A 500 -5.39 15.40 -10.23
N TYR A 501 -4.14 15.67 -9.85
CA TYR A 501 -3.41 16.88 -10.17
C TYR A 501 -2.02 16.54 -10.70
N ALA A 502 -1.67 17.05 -11.89
CA ALA A 502 -0.35 16.89 -12.48
C ALA A 502 0.43 18.20 -12.40
N PHE A 503 1.62 18.13 -11.84
CA PHE A 503 2.53 19.27 -11.72
C PHE A 503 3.75 19.08 -12.61
N VAL A 504 4.28 20.19 -13.15
CA VAL A 504 5.42 20.20 -14.07
C VAL A 504 6.19 21.52 -13.92
N LEU A 505 7.49 21.49 -14.21
CA LEU A 505 8.24 22.75 -14.31
C LEU A 505 7.76 23.56 -15.53
N PRO A 506 7.65 24.90 -15.42
CA PRO A 506 7.32 25.75 -16.57
C PRO A 506 8.39 25.62 -17.66
N GLU A 507 8.00 25.81 -18.91
CA GLU A 507 8.95 25.90 -20.00
C GLU A 507 9.86 27.12 -19.79
N GLU A 508 11.15 26.93 -20.03
CA GLU A 508 12.06 28.09 -20.07
C GLU A 508 11.69 28.92 -21.30
N ARG A 509 11.29 30.17 -21.07
CA ARG A 509 11.13 31.10 -22.19
C ARG A 509 12.49 31.32 -22.81
N GLN A 510 12.63 30.86 -24.05
CA GLN A 510 13.80 31.18 -24.89
C GLN A 510 13.89 32.68 -25.13
#